data_6d8c9bd495ff07afbec31decb5f84139
#
_entry.id   6d8c9bd495ff07afbec31decb5f84139
#
_cell.length_a   1.000
_cell.length_b   1.000
_cell.length_c   1.000
_cell.angle_alpha   90.00
_cell.angle_beta   90.00
_cell.angle_gamma   90.00
#
_symmetry.space_group_name_H-M   'P 1'
#
loop_
_entity.id
_entity.type
_entity.pdbx_description
1 polymer ?
#
loop_
_entity_poly.entity_id
_entity_poly.type
_entity_poly.pdbx_seq_one_letter_code
_entity_poly.pdbx_strand_id
1 'polypeptide(L)'
;MTLLARSFATALLTLAVTLAHAQTPAAPQRLRGTVESFDNTTLVVKERSGEVLRLALADTFAVNEVVPTELASIQAGSYIGTAAMPQADGTLQALEVLVFPEQARGTGEGHYPWDLQPGSTMTNATVADVVGQAKGRTLTLRYKDGEKKVLVPEGVPVVTVKPADRTLLVPGAKVLVTAQLRDGKPTALRVIAGRNGFAPPM
;
A
#
# COMPACT_ATOMS: atom_id res chain seq x y z
N MET A 1 3.83 -26.30 84.65
CA MET A 1 3.76 -25.02 83.95
C MET A 1 4.11 -25.27 82.52
N THR A 2 3.11 -25.42 81.60
CA THR A 2 3.21 -25.80 80.24
C THR A 2 2.90 -24.56 79.36
N LEU A 3 3.90 -24.10 78.62
CA LEU A 3 3.75 -23.01 77.68
C LEU A 3 3.37 -23.59 76.28
N LEU A 4 2.18 -23.24 75.85
CA LEU A 4 1.70 -23.53 74.43
C LEU A 4 2.25 -22.46 73.47
N ALA A 5 3.08 -22.87 72.54
CA ALA A 5 3.51 -22.04 71.42
C ALA A 5 2.45 -22.12 70.32
N ARG A 6 1.83 -20.99 69.94
CA ARG A 6 0.93 -20.83 68.82
C ARG A 6 1.75 -20.40 67.58
N SER A 7 1.88 -21.28 66.58
CA SER A 7 2.45 -20.96 65.29
C SER A 7 1.39 -20.34 64.39
N PHE A 8 1.61 -19.07 63.99
CA PHE A 8 0.82 -18.38 62.96
C PHE A 8 1.46 -18.70 61.63
N ALA A 9 0.76 -19.44 60.78
CA ALA A 9 1.13 -19.65 59.38
C ALA A 9 0.51 -18.52 58.54
N THR A 10 1.35 -17.61 58.05
CA THR A 10 0.95 -16.54 57.11
C THR A 10 1.01 -17.09 55.71
N ALA A 11 -0.16 -17.34 55.09
CA ALA A 11 -0.25 -17.72 53.67
C ALA A 11 -0.09 -16.45 52.80
N LEU A 12 1.03 -16.38 52.05
CA LEU A 12 1.25 -15.34 51.04
C LEU A 12 0.55 -15.77 49.77
N LEU A 13 -0.55 -15.07 49.43
CA LEU A 13 -1.28 -15.26 48.18
C LEU A 13 -0.60 -14.39 47.11
N THR A 14 0.24 -14.99 46.25
CA THR A 14 0.86 -14.32 45.10
C THR A 14 -0.15 -14.21 43.95
N LEU A 15 -0.67 -12.98 43.76
CA LEU A 15 -1.54 -12.64 42.62
C LEU A 15 -0.69 -12.52 41.34
N ALA A 16 -0.71 -13.55 40.51
CA ALA A 16 -0.06 -13.51 39.21
C ALA A 16 -0.90 -12.63 38.26
N VAL A 17 -0.47 -11.38 38.05
CA VAL A 17 -1.05 -10.49 37.03
C VAL A 17 -0.51 -10.93 35.67
N THR A 18 -1.33 -11.65 34.88
CA THR A 18 -1.05 -11.94 33.49
C THR A 18 -1.24 -10.64 32.65
N LEU A 19 -0.13 -9.99 32.31
CA LEU A 19 -0.13 -8.88 31.35
C LEU A 19 -0.52 -9.44 29.98
N ALA A 20 -1.76 -9.23 29.59
CA ALA A 20 -2.19 -9.47 28.22
C ALA A 20 -1.45 -8.44 27.31
N HIS A 21 -0.44 -8.90 26.59
CA HIS A 21 0.21 -8.09 25.56
C HIS A 21 -0.79 -7.92 24.42
N ALA A 22 -1.39 -6.75 24.31
CA ALA A 22 -2.11 -6.35 23.11
C ALA A 22 -1.10 -6.29 21.96
N GLN A 23 -1.14 -7.28 21.05
CA GLN A 23 -0.31 -7.29 19.84
C GLN A 23 -0.71 -6.10 18.99
N THR A 24 0.20 -5.15 18.80
CA THR A 24 0.02 -4.07 17.81
C THR A 24 -0.18 -4.73 16.46
N PRO A 25 -1.26 -4.38 15.73
CA PRO A 25 -1.49 -4.95 14.40
C PRO A 25 -0.27 -4.72 13.50
N ALA A 26 0.19 -5.76 12.82
CA ALA A 26 1.29 -5.65 11.87
C ALA A 26 0.96 -4.60 10.78
N ALA A 27 1.95 -3.83 10.35
CA ALA A 27 1.75 -2.85 9.28
C ALA A 27 1.23 -3.53 7.99
N PRO A 28 0.32 -2.88 7.25
CA PRO A 28 -0.13 -3.41 5.97
C PRO A 28 1.04 -3.61 5.00
N GLN A 29 1.04 -4.73 4.30
CA GLN A 29 2.02 -5.09 3.27
C GLN A 29 1.39 -5.03 1.88
N ARG A 30 2.20 -4.81 0.87
CA ARG A 30 1.82 -4.83 -0.53
C ARG A 30 2.31 -6.11 -1.19
N LEU A 31 1.39 -6.84 -1.80
CA LEU A 31 1.66 -8.07 -2.53
C LEU A 31 1.34 -7.84 -4.00
N ARG A 32 2.30 -8.10 -4.86
CA ARG A 32 2.13 -8.00 -6.32
C ARG A 32 2.13 -9.39 -6.91
N GLY A 33 1.07 -9.73 -7.62
CA GLY A 33 0.96 -11.09 -8.12
C GLY A 33 -0.14 -11.28 -9.15
N THR A 34 -0.51 -12.54 -9.29
CA THR A 34 -1.56 -12.99 -10.20
C THR A 34 -2.60 -13.76 -9.40
N VAL A 35 -3.88 -13.46 -9.62
CA VAL A 35 -4.98 -14.21 -9.01
C VAL A 35 -4.94 -15.65 -9.53
N GLU A 36 -4.91 -16.62 -8.64
CA GLU A 36 -5.10 -18.04 -8.97
C GLU A 36 -6.56 -18.43 -8.82
N SER A 37 -7.21 -17.99 -7.73
CA SER A 37 -8.63 -18.23 -7.53
C SER A 37 -9.24 -17.17 -6.59
N PHE A 38 -10.56 -17.02 -6.68
CA PHE A 38 -11.36 -16.19 -5.80
C PHE A 38 -12.75 -16.79 -5.61
N ASP A 39 -13.17 -16.99 -4.36
CA ASP A 39 -14.46 -17.63 -3.99
C ASP A 39 -15.39 -16.74 -3.16
N ASN A 40 -15.21 -15.41 -3.20
CA ASN A 40 -15.88 -14.39 -2.40
C ASN A 40 -15.54 -14.35 -0.91
N THR A 41 -14.85 -15.34 -0.38
CA THR A 41 -14.38 -15.41 1.02
C THR A 41 -12.85 -15.40 1.12
N THR A 42 -12.20 -15.98 0.12
CA THR A 42 -10.75 -16.19 0.04
C THR A 42 -10.23 -15.74 -1.31
N LEU A 43 -9.18 -14.95 -1.29
CA LEU A 43 -8.39 -14.59 -2.46
C LEU A 43 -7.08 -15.37 -2.44
N VAL A 44 -6.81 -16.14 -3.49
CA VAL A 44 -5.54 -16.86 -3.68
C VAL A 44 -4.71 -16.13 -4.72
N VAL A 45 -3.51 -15.72 -4.34
CA VAL A 45 -2.60 -14.94 -5.20
C VAL A 45 -1.25 -15.65 -5.26
N LYS A 46 -0.75 -15.86 -6.47
CA LYS A 46 0.64 -16.22 -6.71
C LYS A 46 1.47 -14.95 -6.82
N GLU A 47 2.31 -14.71 -5.83
CA GLU A 47 3.20 -13.56 -5.77
C GLU A 47 4.31 -13.64 -6.83
N ARG A 48 4.98 -12.53 -7.11
CA ARG A 48 6.14 -12.46 -8.04
C ARG A 48 7.29 -13.38 -7.62
N SER A 49 7.47 -13.60 -6.33
CA SER A 49 8.43 -14.58 -5.77
C SER A 49 8.13 -16.03 -6.15
N GLY A 50 6.89 -16.31 -6.60
CA GLY A 50 6.36 -17.65 -6.86
C GLY A 50 5.57 -18.24 -5.68
N GLU A 51 5.59 -17.59 -4.52
CA GLU A 51 4.81 -18.02 -3.35
C GLU A 51 3.30 -17.88 -3.62
N VAL A 52 2.53 -18.86 -3.16
CA VAL A 52 1.06 -18.85 -3.25
C VAL A 52 0.48 -18.50 -1.89
N LEU A 53 -0.19 -17.38 -1.82
CA LEU A 53 -0.78 -16.84 -0.60
C LEU A 53 -2.30 -16.96 -0.63
N ARG A 54 -2.87 -17.45 0.46
CA ARG A 54 -4.32 -17.51 0.70
C ARG A 54 -4.69 -16.39 1.67
N LEU A 55 -5.49 -15.45 1.20
CA LEU A 55 -5.87 -14.25 1.93
C LEU A 55 -7.35 -14.30 2.27
N ALA A 56 -7.69 -14.19 3.56
CA ALA A 56 -9.06 -13.90 3.96
C ALA A 56 -9.42 -12.47 3.52
N LEU A 57 -10.71 -12.14 3.44
CA LEU A 57 -11.15 -10.79 3.13
C LEU A 57 -11.48 -10.03 4.41
N ALA A 58 -11.06 -8.77 4.49
CA ALA A 58 -11.55 -7.87 5.54
C ALA A 58 -13.03 -7.51 5.31
N ASP A 59 -13.75 -7.16 6.36
CA ASP A 59 -15.15 -6.68 6.25
C ASP A 59 -15.27 -5.47 5.33
N THR A 60 -14.24 -4.60 5.35
CA THR A 60 -14.12 -3.40 4.51
C THR A 60 -13.36 -3.65 3.20
N PHE A 61 -13.27 -4.93 2.76
CA PHE A 61 -12.53 -5.28 1.55
C PHE A 61 -13.05 -4.53 0.32
N ALA A 62 -12.16 -3.84 -0.37
CA ALA A 62 -12.47 -3.04 -1.54
C ALA A 62 -11.68 -3.51 -2.77
N VAL A 63 -12.31 -3.44 -3.93
CA VAL A 63 -11.68 -3.66 -5.23
C VAL A 63 -11.69 -2.37 -6.01
N ASN A 64 -10.54 -2.03 -6.60
CA ASN A 64 -10.40 -0.91 -7.51
C ASN A 64 -9.86 -1.40 -8.85
N GLU A 65 -10.34 -0.81 -9.92
CA GLU A 65 -9.79 -1.00 -11.26
C GLU A 65 -8.73 0.05 -11.52
N VAL A 66 -7.53 -0.38 -11.93
CA VAL A 66 -6.53 0.52 -12.49
C VAL A 66 -6.79 0.69 -13.99
N VAL A 67 -6.81 1.94 -14.43
CA VAL A 67 -7.01 2.28 -15.84
C VAL A 67 -5.91 3.24 -16.32
N PRO A 68 -5.39 3.06 -17.52
CA PRO A 68 -4.47 4.02 -18.13
C PRO A 68 -5.11 5.40 -18.23
N THR A 69 -4.30 6.43 -18.09
CA THR A 69 -4.66 7.82 -18.39
C THR A 69 -3.49 8.54 -19.03
N GLU A 70 -3.71 9.77 -19.45
CA GLU A 70 -2.73 10.54 -20.21
C GLU A 70 -1.86 11.39 -19.29
N LEU A 71 -0.56 11.46 -19.55
CA LEU A 71 0.35 12.40 -18.87
C LEU A 71 -0.15 13.86 -19.03
N ALA A 72 -0.81 14.15 -20.16
CA ALA A 72 -1.40 15.45 -20.44
C ALA A 72 -2.52 15.84 -19.46
N SER A 73 -3.17 14.87 -18.82
CA SER A 73 -4.23 15.13 -17.82
C SER A 73 -3.71 15.69 -16.50
N ILE A 74 -2.41 15.57 -16.23
CA ILE A 74 -1.79 16.09 -15.01
C ILE A 74 -1.59 17.60 -15.16
N GLN A 75 -2.19 18.36 -14.25
CA GLN A 75 -2.13 19.80 -14.20
C GLN A 75 -1.75 20.27 -12.80
N ALA A 76 -1.40 21.55 -12.66
CA ALA A 76 -1.29 22.16 -11.34
C ALA A 76 -2.59 21.97 -10.54
N GLY A 77 -2.47 21.58 -9.29
CA GLY A 77 -3.58 21.20 -8.43
C GLY A 77 -3.95 19.70 -8.48
N SER A 78 -3.51 18.92 -9.47
CA SER A 78 -3.71 17.46 -9.44
C SER A 78 -3.07 16.84 -8.19
N TYR A 79 -3.70 15.82 -7.61
CA TYR A 79 -3.09 15.01 -6.55
C TYR A 79 -2.60 13.70 -7.16
N ILE A 80 -1.30 13.44 -7.06
CA ILE A 80 -0.68 12.26 -7.66
C ILE A 80 0.17 11.49 -6.68
N GLY A 81 0.34 10.20 -6.96
CA GLY A 81 1.40 9.36 -6.39
C GLY A 81 2.38 8.98 -7.48
N THR A 82 3.66 8.94 -7.17
CA THR A 82 4.65 8.44 -8.11
C THR A 82 5.71 7.62 -7.39
N ALA A 83 5.91 6.39 -7.86
CA ALA A 83 7.10 5.63 -7.55
C ALA A 83 8.23 6.14 -8.44
N ALA A 84 9.38 6.45 -7.86
CA ALA A 84 10.48 7.09 -8.58
C ALA A 84 11.85 6.67 -8.05
N MET A 85 12.87 6.80 -8.90
CA MET A 85 14.27 6.62 -8.53
C MET A 85 14.94 7.96 -8.26
N PRO A 86 15.61 8.12 -7.10
CA PRO A 86 16.44 9.29 -6.85
C PRO A 86 17.58 9.41 -7.88
N GLN A 87 17.85 10.64 -8.31
CA GLN A 87 18.91 10.98 -9.25
C GLN A 87 20.04 11.72 -8.52
N ALA A 88 21.23 11.74 -9.10
CA ALA A 88 22.42 12.37 -8.51
C ALA A 88 22.27 13.89 -8.30
N ASP A 89 21.42 14.55 -9.07
CA ASP A 89 21.12 15.99 -8.97
C ASP A 89 20.02 16.32 -7.94
N GLY A 90 19.54 15.32 -7.19
CA GLY A 90 18.48 15.46 -6.19
C GLY A 90 17.06 15.44 -6.76
N THR A 91 16.90 15.34 -8.07
CA THR A 91 15.59 15.09 -8.68
C THR A 91 15.17 13.63 -8.55
N LEU A 92 13.95 13.32 -8.93
CA LEU A 92 13.41 11.97 -8.98
C LEU A 92 13.05 11.65 -10.44
N GLN A 93 13.32 10.42 -10.88
CA GLN A 93 12.84 9.93 -12.17
C GLN A 93 11.68 8.96 -11.95
N ALA A 94 10.51 9.29 -12.46
CA ALA A 94 9.31 8.47 -12.29
C ALA A 94 9.46 7.09 -12.95
N LEU A 95 8.99 6.07 -12.26
CA LEU A 95 8.79 4.71 -12.74
C LEU A 95 7.34 4.49 -13.17
N GLU A 96 6.43 5.19 -12.53
CA GLU A 96 4.99 5.23 -12.79
C GLU A 96 4.40 6.51 -12.19
N VAL A 97 3.19 6.87 -12.60
CA VAL A 97 2.39 7.93 -11.98
C VAL A 97 0.96 7.46 -11.79
N LEU A 98 0.46 7.57 -10.57
CA LEU A 98 -0.94 7.38 -10.22
C LEU A 98 -1.61 8.76 -10.04
N VAL A 99 -2.58 9.08 -10.89
CA VAL A 99 -3.45 10.24 -10.69
C VAL A 99 -4.60 9.82 -9.78
N PHE A 100 -4.64 10.35 -8.58
CA PHE A 100 -5.73 10.05 -7.66
C PHE A 100 -7.02 10.73 -8.09
N PRO A 101 -8.18 10.04 -7.99
CA PRO A 101 -9.46 10.73 -8.07
C PRO A 101 -9.61 11.69 -6.90
N GLU A 102 -10.37 12.77 -7.09
CA GLU A 102 -10.46 13.85 -6.10
C GLU A 102 -10.88 13.37 -4.70
N GLN A 103 -11.75 12.35 -4.64
CA GLN A 103 -12.21 11.74 -3.36
C GLN A 103 -11.08 11.04 -2.58
N ALA A 104 -9.98 10.74 -3.24
CA ALA A 104 -8.80 10.11 -2.64
C ALA A 104 -7.64 11.08 -2.41
N ARG A 105 -7.87 12.40 -2.60
CA ARG A 105 -6.88 13.44 -2.28
C ARG A 105 -6.39 13.32 -0.84
N GLY A 106 -5.08 13.48 -0.60
CA GLY A 106 -4.46 13.35 0.71
C GLY A 106 -4.10 11.91 1.09
N THR A 107 -4.50 10.90 0.30
CA THR A 107 -4.15 9.51 0.60
C THR A 107 -2.63 9.34 0.62
N GLY A 108 -2.09 8.93 1.78
CA GLY A 108 -0.67 8.63 1.96
C GLY A 108 0.27 9.79 1.62
N GLU A 109 -0.17 11.05 1.84
CA GLU A 109 0.64 12.23 1.54
C GLU A 109 2.02 12.16 2.18
N GLY A 110 3.05 12.48 1.39
CA GLY A 110 4.44 12.49 1.86
C GLY A 110 5.42 11.92 0.86
N HIS A 111 6.67 11.76 1.33
CA HIS A 111 7.77 11.15 0.59
C HIS A 111 8.44 10.09 1.46
N TYR A 112 8.51 8.84 0.98
CA TYR A 112 8.98 7.71 1.77
C TYR A 112 9.54 6.57 0.90
N PRO A 113 10.34 5.63 1.47
CA PRO A 113 10.82 4.46 0.75
C PRO A 113 9.69 3.63 0.16
N TRP A 114 9.92 3.07 -1.02
CA TRP A 114 8.94 2.26 -1.73
C TRP A 114 9.53 0.91 -2.16
N ASP A 115 8.67 -0.08 -2.32
CA ASP A 115 9.05 -1.46 -2.57
C ASP A 115 8.85 -1.90 -4.04
N LEU A 116 8.71 -0.97 -4.97
CA LEU A 116 8.56 -1.31 -6.39
C LEU A 116 9.85 -1.91 -6.94
N GLN A 117 10.98 -1.32 -6.59
CA GLN A 117 12.33 -1.84 -6.82
C GLN A 117 13.30 -1.28 -5.77
N PRO A 118 14.49 -1.90 -5.58
CA PRO A 118 15.48 -1.43 -4.62
C PRO A 118 15.84 0.04 -4.81
N GLY A 119 15.79 0.84 -3.73
CA GLY A 119 16.10 2.27 -3.74
C GLY A 119 14.99 3.19 -4.27
N SER A 120 13.85 2.63 -4.70
CA SER A 120 12.72 3.47 -5.12
C SER A 120 12.03 4.15 -3.94
N THR A 121 11.44 5.31 -4.23
CA THR A 121 10.65 6.10 -3.28
C THR A 121 9.26 6.34 -3.83
N MET A 122 8.28 6.53 -2.94
CA MET A 122 6.94 7.00 -3.27
C MET A 122 6.80 8.45 -2.85
N THR A 123 6.22 9.26 -3.70
CA THR A 123 5.81 10.62 -3.36
C THR A 123 4.34 10.79 -3.68
N ASN A 124 3.50 10.97 -2.67
CA ASN A 124 2.09 11.32 -2.82
C ASN A 124 1.93 12.80 -2.45
N ALA A 125 1.51 13.61 -3.42
CA ALA A 125 1.55 15.05 -3.26
C ALA A 125 0.62 15.79 -4.24
N THR A 126 0.40 17.08 -3.96
CA THR A 126 -0.23 17.97 -4.92
C THR A 126 0.81 18.47 -5.93
N VAL A 127 0.46 18.46 -7.20
CA VAL A 127 1.25 19.05 -8.28
C VAL A 127 1.18 20.59 -8.13
N ALA A 128 2.30 21.20 -7.79
CA ALA A 128 2.40 22.66 -7.68
C ALA A 128 2.66 23.31 -9.04
N ASP A 129 3.45 22.64 -9.89
CA ASP A 129 3.81 23.15 -11.22
C ASP A 129 4.10 22.02 -12.20
N VAL A 130 3.91 22.29 -13.49
CA VAL A 130 4.15 21.36 -14.60
C VAL A 130 4.96 22.08 -15.69
N VAL A 131 6.17 21.62 -15.92
CA VAL A 131 7.04 22.12 -16.98
C VAL A 131 7.17 21.06 -18.08
N GLY A 132 6.71 21.40 -19.28
CA GLY A 132 6.89 20.56 -20.47
C GLY A 132 8.37 20.49 -20.88
N GLN A 133 8.81 19.34 -21.32
CA GLN A 133 10.15 19.09 -21.90
C GLN A 133 10.03 18.40 -23.24
N ALA A 134 11.13 18.37 -24.01
CA ALA A 134 11.16 17.72 -25.33
C ALA A 134 10.83 16.22 -25.26
N LYS A 135 11.10 15.58 -24.14
CA LYS A 135 10.85 14.14 -23.91
C LYS A 135 10.27 13.91 -22.50
N GLY A 136 9.03 14.32 -22.30
CA GLY A 136 8.35 14.12 -21.02
C GLY A 136 7.96 15.43 -20.33
N ARG A 137 7.81 15.38 -19.01
CA ARG A 137 7.44 16.53 -18.17
C ARG A 137 8.21 16.53 -16.86
N THR A 138 8.52 17.68 -16.33
CA THR A 138 8.96 17.86 -14.95
C THR A 138 7.79 18.36 -14.12
N LEU A 139 7.49 17.64 -13.04
CA LEU A 139 6.45 18.00 -12.07
C LEU A 139 7.13 18.50 -10.80
N THR A 140 6.63 19.59 -10.25
CA THR A 140 6.96 20.01 -8.89
C THR A 140 5.87 19.52 -7.96
N LEU A 141 6.20 18.61 -7.06
CA LEU A 141 5.28 17.97 -6.13
C LEU A 141 5.45 18.55 -4.74
N ARG A 142 4.37 19.13 -4.19
CA ARG A 142 4.37 19.72 -2.85
C ARG A 142 3.51 18.91 -1.91
N TYR A 143 4.08 18.55 -0.75
CA TYR A 143 3.45 17.87 0.36
C TYR A 143 3.76 18.60 1.67
N LYS A 144 3.12 18.19 2.77
CA LYS A 144 3.20 18.91 4.05
C LYS A 144 4.63 19.24 4.51
N ASP A 145 5.57 18.29 4.32
CA ASP A 145 6.91 18.38 4.88
C ASP A 145 7.98 18.75 3.83
N GLY A 146 7.57 19.16 2.61
CA GLY A 146 8.53 19.55 1.60
C GLY A 146 8.05 19.52 0.16
N GLU A 147 9.03 19.49 -0.74
CA GLU A 147 8.81 19.52 -2.18
C GLU A 147 9.79 18.57 -2.89
N LYS A 148 9.37 17.98 -3.99
CA LYS A 148 10.19 17.15 -4.88
C LYS A 148 9.97 17.54 -6.34
N LYS A 149 11.06 17.58 -7.10
CA LYS A 149 11.01 17.67 -8.57
C LYS A 149 11.08 16.25 -9.14
N VAL A 150 10.11 15.92 -9.97
CA VAL A 150 9.98 14.58 -10.58
C VAL A 150 9.98 14.74 -12.09
N LEU A 151 10.96 14.15 -12.74
CA LEU A 151 10.97 13.96 -14.18
C LEU A 151 10.10 12.76 -14.52
N VAL A 152 9.11 12.95 -15.37
CA VAL A 152 8.25 11.89 -15.94
C VAL A 152 8.62 11.75 -17.41
N PRO A 153 9.47 10.79 -17.79
CA PRO A 153 9.82 10.53 -19.18
C PRO A 153 8.61 10.09 -20.01
N GLU A 154 8.69 10.22 -21.33
CA GLU A 154 7.75 9.59 -22.24
C GLU A 154 7.73 8.07 -22.03
N GLY A 155 6.56 7.44 -22.15
CA GLY A 155 6.39 6.00 -21.99
C GLY A 155 6.29 5.51 -20.56
N VAL A 156 6.49 6.38 -19.56
CA VAL A 156 6.19 6.03 -18.15
C VAL A 156 4.69 5.79 -18.02
N PRO A 157 4.27 4.67 -17.41
CA PRO A 157 2.85 4.40 -17.17
C PRO A 157 2.20 5.50 -16.32
N VAL A 158 1.15 6.09 -16.84
CA VAL A 158 0.28 7.01 -16.10
C VAL A 158 -1.09 6.37 -15.97
N VAL A 159 -1.56 6.22 -14.75
CA VAL A 159 -2.80 5.51 -14.44
C VAL A 159 -3.66 6.28 -13.48
N THR A 160 -4.93 5.92 -13.41
CA THR A 160 -5.83 6.30 -12.32
C THR A 160 -6.52 5.06 -11.79
N VAL A 161 -7.22 5.20 -10.67
CA VAL A 161 -8.01 4.12 -10.08
C VAL A 161 -9.46 4.56 -9.92
N LYS A 162 -10.37 3.61 -10.10
CA LYS A 162 -11.81 3.80 -9.85
C LYS A 162 -12.35 2.62 -9.06
N PRO A 163 -13.41 2.80 -8.26
CA PRO A 163 -14.10 1.70 -7.60
C PRO A 163 -14.56 0.66 -8.62
N ALA A 164 -14.46 -0.60 -8.25
CA ALA A 164 -14.87 -1.72 -9.08
C ALA A 164 -15.46 -2.85 -8.23
N ASP A 165 -16.09 -3.80 -8.87
CA ASP A 165 -16.63 -4.99 -8.24
C ASP A 165 -15.64 -6.17 -8.26
N ARG A 166 -16.01 -7.23 -7.55
CA ARG A 166 -15.18 -8.43 -7.39
C ARG A 166 -15.05 -9.26 -8.67
N THR A 167 -15.79 -8.95 -9.72
CA THR A 167 -15.70 -9.65 -11.03
C THR A 167 -14.35 -9.44 -11.73
N LEU A 168 -13.56 -8.46 -11.28
CA LEU A 168 -12.17 -8.29 -11.72
C LEU A 168 -11.22 -9.38 -11.21
N LEU A 169 -11.59 -10.08 -10.13
CA LEU A 169 -10.73 -11.05 -9.46
C LEU A 169 -10.82 -12.43 -10.11
N VAL A 170 -10.61 -12.49 -11.41
CA VAL A 170 -10.61 -13.75 -12.18
C VAL A 170 -9.20 -14.38 -12.21
N PRO A 171 -9.09 -15.71 -12.36
CA PRO A 171 -7.80 -16.35 -12.56
C PRO A 171 -7.01 -15.70 -13.70
N GLY A 172 -5.73 -15.42 -13.44
CA GLY A 172 -4.83 -14.71 -14.36
C GLY A 172 -4.82 -13.19 -14.23
N ALA A 173 -5.76 -12.57 -13.50
CA ALA A 173 -5.76 -11.12 -13.26
C ALA A 173 -4.49 -10.69 -12.50
N LYS A 174 -3.83 -9.64 -13.01
CA LYS A 174 -2.68 -9.03 -12.32
C LYS A 174 -3.16 -8.07 -11.25
N VAL A 175 -2.60 -8.20 -10.05
CA VAL A 175 -3.09 -7.46 -8.87
C VAL A 175 -1.97 -6.87 -8.04
N LEU A 176 -2.30 -5.74 -7.41
CA LEU A 176 -1.63 -5.21 -6.24
C LEU A 176 -2.59 -5.34 -5.05
N VAL A 177 -2.23 -6.17 -4.08
CA VAL A 177 -3.03 -6.42 -2.88
C VAL A 177 -2.39 -5.69 -1.69
N THR A 178 -3.18 -4.91 -0.96
CA THR A 178 -2.81 -4.46 0.38
C THR A 178 -3.35 -5.47 1.38
N ALA A 179 -2.47 -6.15 2.08
CA ALA A 179 -2.80 -7.19 3.05
C ALA A 179 -2.19 -6.88 4.43
N GLN A 180 -2.78 -7.43 5.46
CA GLN A 180 -2.33 -7.31 6.85
C GLN A 180 -2.55 -8.61 7.58
N LEU A 181 -1.67 -8.94 8.53
CA LEU A 181 -1.92 -10.03 9.45
C LEU A 181 -2.97 -9.59 10.49
N ARG A 182 -4.14 -10.22 10.51
CA ARG A 182 -5.22 -9.99 11.48
C ARG A 182 -5.54 -11.30 12.19
N ASP A 183 -5.45 -11.29 13.50
CA ASP A 183 -5.67 -12.49 14.33
C ASP A 183 -4.89 -13.72 13.85
N GLY A 184 -3.63 -13.50 13.46
CA GLY A 184 -2.75 -14.54 12.92
C GLY A 184 -3.07 -15.00 11.48
N LYS A 185 -4.03 -14.35 10.79
CA LYS A 185 -4.46 -14.72 9.41
C LYS A 185 -4.09 -13.61 8.41
N PRO A 186 -3.40 -13.96 7.30
CA PRO A 186 -3.21 -13.03 6.20
C PRO A 186 -4.57 -12.57 5.65
N THR A 187 -4.81 -11.26 5.67
CA THR A 187 -6.12 -10.68 5.34
C THR A 187 -5.95 -9.58 4.30
N ALA A 188 -6.63 -9.70 3.16
CA ALA A 188 -6.69 -8.68 2.12
C ALA A 188 -7.61 -7.53 2.56
N LEU A 189 -7.09 -6.32 2.53
CA LEU A 189 -7.83 -5.08 2.84
C LEU A 189 -8.38 -4.44 1.57
N ARG A 190 -7.56 -4.45 0.51
CA ARG A 190 -7.86 -3.84 -0.78
C ARG A 190 -7.09 -4.54 -1.89
N VAL A 191 -7.70 -4.60 -3.06
CA VAL A 191 -7.07 -5.05 -4.29
C VAL A 191 -7.20 -3.96 -5.35
N ILE A 192 -6.12 -3.72 -6.07
CA ILE A 192 -6.13 -2.99 -7.33
C ILE A 192 -5.86 -4.01 -8.43
N ALA A 193 -6.73 -4.08 -9.43
CA ALA A 193 -6.62 -4.99 -10.57
C ALA A 193 -6.87 -4.26 -11.87
N GLY A 194 -6.26 -4.71 -12.96
CA GLY A 194 -6.54 -4.22 -14.30
C GLY A 194 -7.36 -5.21 -15.12
N ARG A 195 -8.08 -4.71 -16.12
CA ARG A 195 -8.78 -5.55 -17.10
C ARG A 195 -7.83 -6.08 -18.16
N ASN A 196 -8.21 -7.19 -18.80
CA ASN A 196 -7.53 -7.74 -19.98
C ASN A 196 -6.02 -7.94 -19.78
N GLY A 197 -5.60 -8.34 -18.58
CA GLY A 197 -4.20 -8.59 -18.26
C GLY A 197 -3.37 -7.34 -17.96
N PHE A 198 -3.97 -6.13 -17.96
CA PHE A 198 -3.26 -4.92 -17.55
C PHE A 198 -2.81 -5.03 -16.10
N ALA A 199 -1.52 -4.85 -15.84
CA ALA A 199 -0.95 -4.95 -14.51
C ALA A 199 -0.88 -3.58 -13.84
N PRO A 200 -1.26 -3.45 -12.54
CA PRO A 200 -0.98 -2.25 -11.78
C PRO A 200 0.53 -1.94 -11.80
N PRO A 201 0.95 -0.73 -12.25
CA PRO A 201 2.38 -0.42 -12.40
C PRO A 201 3.07 -0.03 -11.09
N MET A 202 2.29 0.28 -10.01
CA MET A 202 2.78 0.69 -8.69
C MET A 202 3.23 -0.49 -7.79
#